data_901888d431bad9197fac1aaed47992fa
#
_entry.id   901888d431bad9197fac1aaed47992fa
#
_cell.length_a   1.000
_cell.length_b   1.000
_cell.length_c   1.000
_cell.angle_alpha   90.00
_cell.angle_beta   90.00
_cell.angle_gamma   90.00
#
_symmetry.space_group_name_H-M   'P 1'
#
loop_
_entity.id
_entity.type
_entity.pdbx_description
1 polymer ?
#
loop_
_entity_poly.entity_id
_entity_poly.type
_entity_poly.pdbx_seq_one_letter_code
_entity_poly.pdbx_strand_id
1 'polypeptide(L)'
;MYKILEKTQFSEKVFKFRIEAPAIAKHAHAGQFLMVRANETGERVPFTLAGWNGDEGWVEFIFMVIGKTTEMLSTYEAGESLRDVVGPLGVPTEMAEGPCAVIGGGVGLAIAFPVAKHLVETGHEVHAIMGARTKDLLLMEDQFRELLDEDHIHITTDDGSYGEKGVVTAPLEKKIVEGANFDEVITIGPLIMMKFVVKTTKPHGVKTVVSMNPIMVDGTGMCGGCRLT
;
A
#
# COMPACT_ATOMS: atom_id res chain seq x y z
N MET A 1 -23.10 10.72 -2.09
CA MET A 1 -21.89 11.51 -1.80
C MET A 1 -21.24 10.93 -0.57
N TYR A 2 -19.90 10.93 -0.51
CA TYR A 2 -19.10 10.31 0.55
C TYR A 2 -18.33 11.41 1.28
N LYS A 3 -18.67 11.65 2.53
CA LYS A 3 -18.07 12.72 3.34
C LYS A 3 -16.64 12.38 3.73
N ILE A 4 -15.73 13.32 3.58
CA ILE A 4 -14.36 13.24 4.08
C ILE A 4 -14.41 13.53 5.58
N LEU A 5 -14.09 12.53 6.40
CA LEU A 5 -14.07 12.64 7.86
C LEU A 5 -12.75 13.22 8.35
N GLU A 6 -11.65 12.82 7.68
CA GLU A 6 -10.29 13.21 8.04
C GLU A 6 -9.42 13.33 6.79
N LYS A 7 -8.53 14.32 6.79
CA LYS A 7 -7.43 14.47 5.84
C LYS A 7 -6.12 14.48 6.61
N THR A 8 -5.21 13.59 6.27
CA THR A 8 -3.85 13.57 6.80
C THR A 8 -2.87 13.81 5.66
N GLN A 9 -1.90 14.69 5.85
CA GLN A 9 -0.83 14.94 4.90
C GLN A 9 0.47 14.32 5.45
N PHE A 10 1.03 13.33 4.73
CA PHE A 10 2.30 12.68 5.09
C PHE A 10 3.51 13.40 4.50
N SER A 11 3.36 14.02 3.33
CA SER A 11 4.37 14.85 2.68
C SER A 11 3.71 15.86 1.76
N GLU A 12 4.49 16.73 1.12
CA GLU A 12 3.96 17.72 0.18
C GLU A 12 3.01 17.13 -0.88
N LYS A 13 3.23 15.87 -1.27
CA LYS A 13 2.47 15.20 -2.35
C LYS A 13 1.72 13.96 -1.93
N VAL A 14 1.75 13.55 -0.66
CA VAL A 14 1.12 12.31 -0.20
C VAL A 14 0.07 12.61 0.86
N PHE A 15 -1.14 12.16 0.60
CA PHE A 15 -2.31 12.41 1.43
C PHE A 15 -3.05 11.12 1.74
N LYS A 16 -3.67 11.07 2.91
CA LYS A 16 -4.65 10.05 3.30
C LYS A 16 -6.01 10.73 3.50
N PHE A 17 -7.04 10.12 2.96
CA PHE A 17 -8.43 10.44 3.30
C PHE A 17 -9.07 9.29 4.06
N ARG A 18 -9.79 9.64 5.14
CA ARG A 18 -10.79 8.78 5.75
C ARG A 18 -12.17 9.31 5.35
N ILE A 19 -12.99 8.43 4.78
CA ILE A 19 -14.32 8.80 4.28
C ILE A 19 -15.41 7.96 4.92
N GLU A 20 -16.58 8.54 5.06
CA GLU A 20 -17.78 7.85 5.52
C GLU A 20 -18.32 6.96 4.40
N ALA A 21 -18.26 5.64 4.60
CA ALA A 21 -18.66 4.64 3.60
C ALA A 21 -19.08 3.31 4.28
N PRO A 22 -20.15 3.28 5.08
CA PRO A 22 -20.48 2.14 5.95
C PRO A 22 -20.75 0.85 5.16
N ALA A 23 -21.38 0.93 4.00
CA ALA A 23 -21.63 -0.24 3.17
C ALA A 23 -20.33 -0.86 2.60
N ILE A 24 -19.32 -0.03 2.31
CA ILE A 24 -18.01 -0.48 1.85
C ILE A 24 -17.22 -1.04 3.04
N ALA A 25 -17.15 -0.29 4.13
CA ALA A 25 -16.37 -0.65 5.32
C ALA A 25 -16.74 -2.03 5.89
N LYS A 26 -18.05 -2.35 5.89
CA LYS A 26 -18.56 -3.65 6.37
C LYS A 26 -18.04 -4.86 5.58
N HIS A 27 -17.67 -4.69 4.32
CA HIS A 27 -17.26 -5.77 3.42
C HIS A 27 -15.83 -5.64 2.93
N ALA A 28 -15.08 -4.69 3.47
CA ALA A 28 -13.70 -4.42 3.08
C ALA A 28 -12.75 -5.48 3.64
N HIS A 29 -11.78 -5.87 2.80
CA HIS A 29 -10.69 -6.78 3.14
C HIS A 29 -9.36 -6.25 2.61
N ALA A 30 -8.25 -6.73 3.19
CA ALA A 30 -6.91 -6.37 2.76
C ALA A 30 -6.67 -6.74 1.28
N GLY A 31 -5.95 -5.87 0.55
CA GLY A 31 -5.64 -6.04 -0.87
C GLY A 31 -6.73 -5.55 -1.82
N GLN A 32 -7.92 -5.21 -1.33
CA GLN A 32 -8.98 -4.62 -2.14
C GLN A 32 -8.76 -3.12 -2.40
N PHE A 33 -9.51 -2.54 -3.32
CA PHE A 33 -9.40 -1.15 -3.73
C PHE A 33 -10.77 -0.48 -3.90
N LEU A 34 -10.74 0.82 -4.06
CA LEU A 34 -11.88 1.69 -4.33
C LEU A 34 -11.71 2.37 -5.69
N MET A 35 -12.79 2.58 -6.41
CA MET A 35 -12.85 3.55 -7.52
C MET A 35 -13.46 4.84 -6.99
N VAL A 36 -12.69 5.91 -7.01
CA VAL A 36 -13.09 7.22 -6.46
C VAL A 36 -13.27 8.23 -7.59
N ARG A 37 -14.34 9.01 -7.51
CA ARG A 37 -14.64 10.14 -8.38
C ARG A 37 -14.88 11.38 -7.54
N ALA A 38 -14.06 12.40 -7.71
CA ALA A 38 -14.09 13.57 -6.85
C ALA A 38 -15.35 14.43 -7.07
N ASN A 39 -15.69 14.77 -8.33
CA ASN A 39 -16.82 15.61 -8.72
C ASN A 39 -17.53 15.09 -9.98
N GLU A 40 -18.52 15.82 -10.47
CA GLU A 40 -19.35 15.40 -11.62
C GLU A 40 -18.59 15.25 -12.93
N THR A 41 -17.52 15.99 -13.12
CA THR A 41 -16.69 15.98 -14.33
C THR A 41 -15.37 15.24 -14.15
N GLY A 42 -15.07 14.77 -12.93
CA GLY A 42 -13.84 14.06 -12.57
C GLY A 42 -13.81 12.64 -13.14
N GLU A 43 -12.62 12.18 -13.43
CA GLU A 43 -12.36 10.78 -13.79
C GLU A 43 -12.49 9.88 -12.55
N ARG A 44 -12.76 8.61 -12.79
CA ARG A 44 -12.66 7.57 -11.76
C ARG A 44 -11.24 7.09 -11.67
N VAL A 45 -10.68 7.08 -10.46
CA VAL A 45 -9.33 6.62 -10.20
C VAL A 45 -9.33 5.53 -9.12
N PRO A 46 -8.51 4.46 -9.30
CA PRO A 46 -8.39 3.40 -8.32
C PRO A 46 -7.47 3.80 -7.18
N PHE A 47 -7.88 3.52 -5.96
CA PHE A 47 -7.04 3.64 -4.76
C PHE A 47 -7.16 2.38 -3.90
N THR A 48 -6.04 1.82 -3.50
CA THR A 48 -6.01 0.69 -2.58
C THR A 48 -6.61 1.10 -1.23
N LEU A 49 -7.41 0.22 -0.64
CA LEU A 49 -7.88 0.36 0.73
C LEU A 49 -6.69 0.35 1.69
N ALA A 50 -6.51 1.44 2.43
CA ALA A 50 -5.44 1.61 3.40
C ALA A 50 -5.90 1.35 4.85
N GLY A 51 -7.21 1.32 5.08
CA GLY A 51 -7.81 1.03 6.36
C GLY A 51 -9.32 1.04 6.26
N TRP A 52 -9.97 0.41 7.22
CA TRP A 52 -11.43 0.41 7.34
C TRP A 52 -11.86 0.06 8.76
N ASN A 53 -13.06 0.49 9.11
CA ASN A 53 -13.75 0.05 10.33
C ASN A 53 -15.22 -0.15 10.01
N GLY A 54 -15.65 -1.42 10.03
CA GLY A 54 -17.04 -1.79 9.71
C GLY A 54 -18.06 -1.29 10.72
N ASP A 55 -17.69 -1.18 12.01
CA ASP A 55 -18.57 -0.73 13.09
C ASP A 55 -18.75 0.79 13.07
N GLU A 56 -17.68 1.53 12.82
CA GLU A 56 -17.71 3.00 12.71
C GLU A 56 -18.10 3.47 11.30
N GLY A 57 -18.07 2.59 10.30
CA GLY A 57 -18.54 2.86 8.95
C GLY A 57 -17.65 3.74 8.09
N TRP A 58 -16.33 3.67 8.27
CA TRP A 58 -15.38 4.43 7.48
C TRP A 58 -14.37 3.56 6.75
N VAL A 59 -13.82 4.09 5.66
CA VAL A 59 -12.69 3.54 4.92
C VAL A 59 -11.61 4.60 4.69
N GLU A 60 -10.36 4.17 4.54
CA GLU A 60 -9.21 5.02 4.23
C GLU A 60 -8.57 4.63 2.90
N PHE A 61 -8.07 5.62 2.20
CA PHE A 61 -7.18 5.43 1.07
C PHE A 61 -6.08 6.49 1.06
N ILE A 62 -4.92 6.11 0.50
CA ILE A 62 -3.74 6.98 0.40
C ILE A 62 -3.47 7.25 -1.07
N PHE A 63 -3.14 8.49 -1.40
CA PHE A 63 -2.83 8.88 -2.77
C PHE A 63 -1.65 9.85 -2.84
N MET A 64 -0.97 9.79 -3.98
CA MET A 64 0.07 10.72 -4.34
C MET A 64 -0.41 11.66 -5.43
N VAL A 65 -0.05 12.93 -5.32
CA VAL A 65 -0.33 13.94 -6.34
C VAL A 65 0.62 13.73 -7.52
N ILE A 66 0.07 13.14 -8.59
CA ILE A 66 0.81 12.83 -9.84
C ILE A 66 0.11 13.32 -11.11
N GLY A 67 -1.12 13.81 -11.00
CA GLY A 67 -1.89 14.27 -12.14
C GLY A 67 -3.15 15.02 -11.72
N LYS A 68 -3.88 15.53 -12.69
CA LYS A 68 -4.98 16.47 -12.51
C LYS A 68 -6.03 16.03 -11.47
N THR A 69 -6.43 14.75 -11.48
CA THR A 69 -7.42 14.24 -10.52
C THR A 69 -6.89 14.22 -9.10
N THR A 70 -5.64 13.78 -8.90
CA THR A 70 -5.02 13.75 -7.58
C THR A 70 -4.62 15.14 -7.09
N GLU A 71 -4.29 16.08 -7.98
CA GLU A 71 -4.14 17.52 -7.65
C GLU A 71 -5.45 18.08 -7.11
N MET A 72 -6.56 17.83 -7.82
CA MET A 72 -7.88 18.24 -7.37
C MET A 72 -8.25 17.60 -6.02
N LEU A 73 -8.05 16.28 -5.84
CA LEU A 73 -8.31 15.62 -4.57
C LEU A 73 -7.51 16.25 -3.43
N SER A 74 -6.25 16.64 -3.68
CA SER A 74 -5.41 17.25 -2.63
C SER A 74 -5.95 18.58 -2.09
N THR A 75 -6.83 19.26 -2.83
CA THR A 75 -7.47 20.51 -2.39
C THR A 75 -8.71 20.31 -1.53
N TYR A 76 -9.26 19.10 -1.47
CA TYR A 76 -10.40 18.80 -0.62
C TYR A 76 -10.02 18.77 0.85
N GLU A 77 -10.95 19.18 1.72
CA GLU A 77 -10.75 19.22 3.17
C GLU A 77 -11.77 18.34 3.91
N ALA A 78 -11.48 18.05 5.17
CA ALA A 78 -12.43 17.36 6.04
C ALA A 78 -13.74 18.14 6.11
N GLY A 79 -14.86 17.42 6.00
CA GLY A 79 -16.21 17.99 5.90
C GLY A 79 -16.75 18.12 4.48
N GLU A 80 -15.89 18.15 3.47
CA GLU A 80 -16.30 18.10 2.06
C GLU A 80 -16.69 16.69 1.65
N SER A 81 -17.20 16.51 0.44
CA SER A 81 -17.70 15.21 -0.01
C SER A 81 -17.20 14.86 -1.41
N LEU A 82 -16.82 13.60 -1.57
CA LEU A 82 -16.56 13.00 -2.88
C LEU A 82 -17.88 12.62 -3.56
N ARG A 83 -17.91 12.73 -4.88
CA ARG A 83 -19.11 12.47 -5.69
C ARG A 83 -19.53 11.01 -5.64
N ASP A 84 -18.60 10.10 -6.00
CA ASP A 84 -18.84 8.67 -6.04
C ASP A 84 -17.63 7.93 -5.46
N VAL A 85 -17.92 6.85 -4.71
CA VAL A 85 -16.96 5.83 -4.31
C VAL A 85 -17.60 4.48 -4.54
N VAL A 86 -16.94 3.64 -5.29
CA VAL A 86 -17.40 2.28 -5.59
C VAL A 86 -16.40 1.31 -4.98
N GLY A 87 -16.88 0.33 -4.25
CA GLY A 87 -16.07 -0.68 -3.58
C GLY A 87 -16.85 -1.53 -2.57
N PRO A 88 -16.16 -2.43 -1.86
CA PRO A 88 -14.78 -2.84 -2.16
C PRO A 88 -14.70 -3.58 -3.49
N LEU A 89 -13.63 -3.37 -4.23
CA LEU A 89 -13.37 -4.01 -5.53
C LEU A 89 -12.10 -4.86 -5.46
N GLY A 90 -11.95 -5.77 -6.39
CA GLY A 90 -10.85 -6.73 -6.41
C GLY A 90 -11.10 -7.92 -5.49
N VAL A 91 -10.17 -8.86 -5.52
CA VAL A 91 -10.18 -10.07 -4.68
C VAL A 91 -9.34 -9.79 -3.45
N PRO A 92 -9.79 -10.16 -2.24
CA PRO A 92 -8.95 -10.11 -1.04
C PRO A 92 -7.63 -10.84 -1.30
N THR A 93 -6.53 -10.32 -0.76
CA THR A 93 -5.23 -11.00 -0.86
C THR A 93 -5.29 -12.27 -0.02
N GLU A 94 -5.07 -13.43 -0.66
CA GLU A 94 -4.85 -14.68 0.06
C GLU A 94 -3.44 -14.62 0.68
N MET A 95 -3.37 -14.66 2.00
CA MET A 95 -2.12 -14.63 2.75
C MET A 95 -1.58 -16.05 2.95
N ALA A 96 -0.27 -16.23 2.89
CA ALA A 96 0.38 -17.47 3.30
C ALA A 96 0.26 -17.63 4.82
N GLU A 97 0.36 -18.86 5.33
CA GLU A 97 0.21 -19.13 6.78
C GLU A 97 1.48 -18.85 7.60
N GLY A 98 2.65 -18.81 6.95
CA GLY A 98 3.96 -18.67 7.61
C GLY A 98 4.52 -17.23 7.59
N PRO A 99 5.84 -17.10 7.86
CA PRO A 99 6.51 -15.81 7.91
C PRO A 99 6.41 -15.04 6.60
N CYS A 100 6.16 -13.73 6.69
CA CYS A 100 5.98 -12.85 5.53
C CYS A 100 6.98 -11.70 5.56
N ALA A 101 7.49 -11.31 4.37
CA ALA A 101 8.17 -10.04 4.21
C ALA A 101 7.29 -9.03 3.46
N VAL A 102 7.08 -7.86 4.06
CA VAL A 102 6.36 -6.75 3.42
C VAL A 102 7.34 -5.67 3.03
N ILE A 103 7.45 -5.42 1.73
CA ILE A 103 8.45 -4.53 1.15
C ILE A 103 7.77 -3.31 0.57
N GLY A 104 8.11 -2.14 1.08
CA GLY A 104 7.60 -0.86 0.61
C GLY A 104 8.68 0.05 0.05
N GLY A 105 8.37 0.77 -1.03
CA GLY A 105 9.28 1.77 -1.62
C GLY A 105 8.61 3.12 -1.80
N GLY A 106 9.16 4.17 -1.17
CA GLY A 106 8.61 5.52 -1.24
C GLY A 106 7.15 5.56 -0.77
N VAL A 107 6.23 6.05 -1.62
CA VAL A 107 4.79 6.07 -1.31
C VAL A 107 4.20 4.67 -1.10
N GLY A 108 4.82 3.64 -1.69
CA GLY A 108 4.42 2.25 -1.47
C GLY A 108 4.46 1.84 0.00
N LEU A 109 5.28 2.48 0.84
CA LEU A 109 5.30 2.24 2.30
C LEU A 109 3.96 2.54 2.96
N ALA A 110 3.30 3.62 2.55
CA ALA A 110 1.99 4.00 3.08
C ALA A 110 0.89 3.00 2.71
N ILE A 111 1.05 2.26 1.61
CA ILE A 111 0.15 1.20 1.18
C ILE A 111 0.57 -0.16 1.77
N ALA A 112 1.87 -0.36 2.00
CA ALA A 112 2.42 -1.57 2.59
C ALA A 112 2.06 -1.70 4.08
N PHE A 113 2.00 -0.58 4.81
CA PHE A 113 1.70 -0.56 6.23
C PHE A 113 0.37 -1.24 6.59
N PRO A 114 -0.78 -0.94 5.95
CA PRO A 114 -2.04 -1.62 6.24
C PRO A 114 -1.98 -3.14 5.99
N VAL A 115 -1.21 -3.57 5.00
CA VAL A 115 -0.98 -4.99 4.73
C VAL A 115 -0.19 -5.64 5.85
N ALA A 116 0.93 -5.01 6.27
CA ALA A 116 1.73 -5.48 7.39
C ALA A 116 0.91 -5.54 8.69
N LYS A 117 0.12 -4.49 8.96
CA LYS A 117 -0.76 -4.43 10.14
C LYS A 117 -1.76 -5.58 10.13
N HIS A 118 -2.44 -5.83 9.01
CA HIS A 118 -3.40 -6.93 8.90
C HIS A 118 -2.73 -8.29 9.13
N LEU A 119 -1.54 -8.52 8.56
CA LEU A 119 -0.78 -9.75 8.78
C LEU A 119 -0.44 -9.96 10.26
N VAL A 120 0.05 -8.92 10.94
CA VAL A 120 0.34 -8.98 12.39
C VAL A 120 -0.93 -9.27 13.21
N GLU A 121 -2.03 -8.57 12.93
CA GLU A 121 -3.32 -8.77 13.61
C GLU A 121 -3.90 -10.18 13.40
N THR A 122 -3.53 -10.85 12.31
CA THR A 122 -3.92 -12.24 12.01
C THR A 122 -2.89 -13.27 12.48
N GLY A 123 -1.84 -12.85 13.20
CA GLY A 123 -0.89 -13.73 13.88
C GLY A 123 0.30 -14.16 13.06
N HIS A 124 0.59 -13.50 11.94
CA HIS A 124 1.77 -13.78 11.10
C HIS A 124 3.03 -13.15 11.69
N GLU A 125 4.16 -13.81 11.51
CA GLU A 125 5.48 -13.20 11.67
C GLU A 125 5.76 -12.32 10.45
N VAL A 126 5.99 -11.02 10.67
CA VAL A 126 6.14 -10.03 9.59
C VAL A 126 7.49 -9.34 9.69
N HIS A 127 8.25 -9.33 8.60
CA HIS A 127 9.43 -8.49 8.41
C HIS A 127 9.10 -7.34 7.46
N ALA A 128 9.31 -6.11 7.90
CA ALA A 128 9.16 -4.92 7.07
C ALA A 128 10.51 -4.53 6.44
N ILE A 129 10.54 -4.41 5.12
CA ILE A 129 11.71 -3.90 4.39
C ILE A 129 11.30 -2.59 3.73
N MET A 130 11.88 -1.50 4.23
CA MET A 130 11.49 -0.15 3.90
C MET A 130 12.58 0.51 3.04
N GLY A 131 12.22 1.00 1.87
CA GLY A 131 13.14 1.64 0.95
C GLY A 131 12.74 3.06 0.57
N ALA A 132 13.72 3.95 0.51
CA ALA A 132 13.53 5.30 0.00
C ALA A 132 14.81 5.78 -0.71
N ARG A 133 14.72 6.86 -1.50
CA ARG A 133 15.93 7.49 -2.07
C ARG A 133 16.75 8.19 -1.00
N THR A 134 16.07 8.88 -0.09
CA THR A 134 16.65 9.65 1.03
C THR A 134 15.78 9.46 2.25
N LYS A 135 16.33 9.80 3.44
CA LYS A 135 15.58 9.76 4.71
C LYS A 135 14.25 10.50 4.65
N ASP A 136 14.23 11.70 4.06
CA ASP A 136 13.03 12.56 4.02
C ASP A 136 11.87 11.95 3.20
N LEU A 137 12.15 10.93 2.38
CA LEU A 137 11.16 10.20 1.59
C LEU A 137 10.73 8.88 2.22
N LEU A 138 11.27 8.56 3.39
CA LEU A 138 10.88 7.38 4.16
C LEU A 138 9.58 7.70 4.91
N LEU A 139 8.51 7.04 4.53
CA LEU A 139 7.18 7.22 5.10
C LEU A 139 6.86 6.12 6.11
N MET A 140 5.99 6.41 7.08
CA MET A 140 5.40 5.44 8.00
C MET A 140 6.39 4.74 8.95
N GLU A 141 7.61 5.25 9.12
CA GLU A 141 8.61 4.61 9.98
C GLU A 141 8.10 4.43 11.41
N ASP A 142 7.56 5.49 12.02
CA ASP A 142 7.07 5.45 13.40
C ASP A 142 5.96 4.39 13.55
N GLN A 143 5.05 4.31 12.59
CA GLN A 143 3.96 3.34 12.60
C GLN A 143 4.46 1.89 12.47
N PHE A 144 5.47 1.64 11.62
CA PHE A 144 6.11 0.32 11.54
C PHE A 144 6.84 -0.04 12.83
N ARG A 145 7.49 0.93 13.51
CA ARG A 145 8.14 0.72 14.79
C ARG A 145 7.18 0.49 15.95
N GLU A 146 5.97 1.05 15.87
CA GLU A 146 4.89 0.75 16.83
C GLU A 146 4.27 -0.64 16.59
N LEU A 147 4.35 -1.14 15.36
CA LEU A 147 3.73 -2.41 14.94
C LEU A 147 4.65 -3.61 15.11
N LEU A 148 5.95 -3.47 14.89
CA LEU A 148 6.94 -4.53 14.79
C LEU A 148 8.13 -4.28 15.71
N ASP A 149 8.74 -5.38 16.17
CA ASP A 149 10.01 -5.33 16.87
C ASP A 149 11.14 -4.86 15.93
N GLU A 150 12.16 -4.22 16.50
CA GLU A 150 13.28 -3.61 15.75
C GLU A 150 14.01 -4.62 14.84
N ASP A 151 14.16 -5.87 15.28
CA ASP A 151 14.81 -6.93 14.51
C ASP A 151 14.04 -7.35 13.25
N HIS A 152 12.77 -6.96 13.16
CA HIS A 152 11.90 -7.21 12.01
C HIS A 152 11.80 -6.00 11.06
N ILE A 153 12.47 -4.90 11.37
CA ILE A 153 12.45 -3.68 10.54
C ILE A 153 13.80 -3.49 9.86
N HIS A 154 13.79 -3.41 8.53
CA HIS A 154 14.99 -3.21 7.71
C HIS A 154 14.80 -1.97 6.85
N ILE A 155 15.66 -0.97 7.05
CA ILE A 155 15.55 0.32 6.36
C ILE A 155 16.75 0.51 5.45
N THR A 156 16.48 0.88 4.19
CA THR A 156 17.51 1.21 3.20
C THR A 156 17.24 2.57 2.58
N THR A 157 18.32 3.33 2.32
CA THR A 157 18.26 4.52 1.48
C THR A 157 19.29 4.45 0.37
N ASP A 158 18.93 4.87 -0.85
CA ASP A 158 19.81 4.81 -2.00
C ASP A 158 21.10 5.62 -1.77
N ASP A 159 20.99 6.77 -1.14
CA ASP A 159 22.10 7.68 -0.85
C ASP A 159 22.88 7.34 0.44
N GLY A 160 22.31 6.49 1.31
CA GLY A 160 22.88 6.15 2.62
C GLY A 160 22.65 7.21 3.69
N SER A 161 21.69 8.11 3.49
CA SER A 161 21.35 9.16 4.48
C SER A 161 20.68 8.60 5.73
N TYR A 162 20.15 7.35 5.65
CA TYR A 162 19.54 6.67 6.78
C TYR A 162 19.44 5.15 6.56
N GLY A 163 19.56 4.38 7.65
CA GLY A 163 19.58 2.91 7.58
C GLY A 163 20.79 2.38 6.81
N GLU A 164 20.62 1.26 6.12
CA GLU A 164 21.65 0.70 5.25
C GLU A 164 21.67 1.42 3.89
N LYS A 165 22.87 1.75 3.37
CA LYS A 165 23.00 2.30 2.02
C LYS A 165 22.73 1.21 0.99
N GLY A 166 21.70 1.39 0.16
CA GLY A 166 21.39 0.44 -0.89
C GLY A 166 19.90 0.36 -1.21
N VAL A 167 19.51 -0.75 -1.79
CA VAL A 167 18.15 -1.02 -2.25
C VAL A 167 17.52 -2.16 -1.44
N VAL A 168 16.21 -2.21 -1.38
CA VAL A 168 15.42 -3.17 -0.57
C VAL A 168 15.76 -4.66 -0.81
N THR A 169 16.32 -4.99 -1.96
CA THR A 169 16.71 -6.38 -2.28
C THR A 169 17.90 -6.85 -1.48
N ALA A 170 18.78 -5.96 -1.00
CA ALA A 170 19.95 -6.35 -0.23
C ALA A 170 19.58 -6.96 1.14
N PRO A 171 18.79 -6.30 2.00
CA PRO A 171 18.34 -6.94 3.25
C PRO A 171 17.41 -8.13 3.00
N LEU A 172 16.60 -8.14 1.94
CA LEU A 172 15.77 -9.29 1.59
C LEU A 172 16.62 -10.53 1.31
N GLU A 173 17.59 -10.41 0.41
CA GLU A 173 18.49 -11.53 0.05
C GLU A 173 19.28 -12.00 1.26
N LYS A 174 19.81 -11.07 2.06
CA LYS A 174 20.53 -11.38 3.29
C LYS A 174 19.66 -12.22 4.24
N LYS A 175 18.41 -11.82 4.49
CA LYS A 175 17.49 -12.56 5.36
C LYS A 175 17.15 -13.93 4.82
N ILE A 176 16.91 -14.09 3.52
CA ILE A 176 16.66 -15.39 2.91
C ILE A 176 17.87 -16.32 3.07
N VAL A 177 19.08 -15.80 2.83
CA VAL A 177 20.32 -16.59 2.98
C VAL A 177 20.62 -16.93 4.44
N GLU A 178 20.30 -16.07 5.39
CA GLU A 178 20.41 -16.30 6.83
C GLU A 178 19.38 -17.32 7.36
N GLY A 179 18.46 -17.78 6.53
CA GLY A 179 17.51 -18.83 6.88
C GLY A 179 16.13 -18.33 7.29
N ALA A 180 15.79 -17.08 7.01
CA ALA A 180 14.41 -16.63 7.09
C ALA A 180 13.59 -17.35 6.02
N ASN A 181 12.78 -18.30 6.45
CA ASN A 181 11.94 -19.10 5.55
C ASN A 181 10.63 -18.35 5.27
N PHE A 182 10.70 -17.29 4.47
CA PHE A 182 9.51 -16.56 4.06
C PHE A 182 8.61 -17.44 3.19
N ASP A 183 7.37 -17.62 3.60
CA ASP A 183 6.34 -18.27 2.79
C ASP A 183 5.87 -17.31 1.69
N GLU A 184 5.84 -16.01 1.98
CA GLU A 184 5.41 -14.99 1.05
C GLU A 184 6.18 -13.68 1.20
N VAL A 185 6.45 -13.04 0.06
CA VAL A 185 6.97 -11.68 -0.03
C VAL A 185 5.94 -10.80 -0.73
N ILE A 186 5.48 -9.75 -0.07
CA ILE A 186 4.53 -8.78 -0.64
C ILE A 186 5.30 -7.49 -0.92
N THR A 187 5.27 -7.01 -2.16
CA THR A 187 6.03 -5.81 -2.54
C THR A 187 5.16 -4.75 -3.19
N ILE A 188 5.30 -3.50 -2.70
CA ILE A 188 4.49 -2.35 -3.09
C ILE A 188 5.38 -1.14 -3.30
N GLY A 189 5.40 -0.61 -4.52
CA GLY A 189 6.24 0.53 -4.84
C GLY A 189 6.52 0.69 -6.33
N PRO A 190 7.62 1.35 -6.71
CA PRO A 190 8.00 1.52 -8.11
C PRO A 190 8.14 0.18 -8.84
N LEU A 191 7.63 0.11 -10.07
CA LEU A 191 7.66 -1.12 -10.88
C LEU A 191 9.05 -1.74 -10.97
N ILE A 192 10.09 -0.92 -11.12
CA ILE A 192 11.47 -1.39 -11.21
C ILE A 192 11.91 -2.07 -9.89
N MET A 193 11.54 -1.53 -8.74
CA MET A 193 11.81 -2.12 -7.43
C MET A 193 11.14 -3.48 -7.31
N MET A 194 9.84 -3.56 -7.59
CA MET A 194 9.07 -4.82 -7.54
C MET A 194 9.67 -5.88 -8.47
N LYS A 195 10.09 -5.49 -9.69
CA LYS A 195 10.77 -6.38 -10.63
C LYS A 195 12.06 -6.97 -10.04
N PHE A 196 12.85 -6.17 -9.32
CA PHE A 196 14.07 -6.66 -8.68
C PHE A 196 13.75 -7.54 -7.48
N VAL A 197 12.75 -7.23 -6.68
CA VAL A 197 12.28 -8.10 -5.59
C VAL A 197 11.91 -9.49 -6.14
N VAL A 198 11.10 -9.55 -7.20
CA VAL A 198 10.75 -10.84 -7.85
C VAL A 198 11.99 -11.58 -8.35
N LYS A 199 12.99 -10.88 -8.92
CA LYS A 199 14.24 -11.51 -9.35
C LYS A 199 15.04 -12.08 -8.18
N THR A 200 15.00 -11.44 -7.03
CA THR A 200 15.68 -11.90 -5.81
C THR A 200 14.99 -13.13 -5.22
N THR A 201 13.67 -13.13 -5.14
CA THR A 201 12.89 -14.22 -4.51
C THR A 201 12.79 -15.48 -5.37
N LYS A 202 12.74 -15.31 -6.71
CA LYS A 202 12.52 -16.41 -7.67
C LYS A 202 13.52 -17.58 -7.55
N PRO A 203 14.85 -17.36 -7.42
CA PRO A 203 15.83 -18.44 -7.26
C PRO A 203 15.61 -19.27 -5.99
N HIS A 204 15.00 -18.68 -4.98
CA HIS A 204 14.73 -19.32 -3.68
C HIS A 204 13.33 -19.96 -3.59
N GLY A 205 12.53 -19.86 -4.67
CA GLY A 205 11.18 -20.44 -4.71
C GLY A 205 10.15 -19.73 -3.81
N VAL A 206 10.44 -18.52 -3.34
CA VAL A 206 9.55 -17.77 -2.45
C VAL A 206 8.40 -17.15 -3.26
N LYS A 207 7.16 -17.40 -2.85
CA LYS A 207 5.97 -16.77 -3.43
C LYS A 207 6.07 -15.25 -3.31
N THR A 208 5.86 -14.53 -4.41
CA THR A 208 5.97 -13.06 -4.41
C THR A 208 4.73 -12.42 -4.99
N VAL A 209 4.06 -11.63 -4.18
CA VAL A 209 2.90 -10.82 -4.56
C VAL A 209 3.36 -9.39 -4.86
N VAL A 210 2.99 -8.90 -6.04
CA VAL A 210 3.32 -7.54 -6.49
C VAL A 210 2.06 -6.69 -6.60
N SER A 211 2.08 -5.50 -6.01
CA SER A 211 0.95 -4.57 -6.11
C SER A 211 1.08 -3.74 -7.39
N MET A 212 0.40 -4.19 -8.44
CA MET A 212 0.40 -3.50 -9.74
C MET A 212 -0.71 -2.44 -9.78
N ASN A 213 -0.39 -1.30 -10.35
CA ASN A 213 -1.36 -0.20 -10.54
C ASN A 213 -1.47 0.17 -12.03
N PRO A 214 -2.09 -0.69 -12.87
CA PRO A 214 -2.34 -0.38 -14.27
C PRO A 214 -3.47 0.66 -14.40
N ILE A 215 -3.62 1.21 -15.61
CA ILE A 215 -4.76 2.07 -15.93
C ILE A 215 -6.05 1.27 -15.80
N MET A 216 -6.98 1.75 -15.00
CA MET A 216 -8.30 1.16 -14.82
C MET A 216 -9.38 2.11 -15.38
N VAL A 217 -10.40 1.52 -16.01
CA VAL A 217 -11.55 2.25 -16.54
C VAL A 217 -12.78 2.03 -15.66
N ASP A 218 -13.25 0.79 -15.50
CA ASP A 218 -14.46 0.46 -14.75
C ASP A 218 -14.17 -0.08 -13.33
N GLY A 219 -13.05 -0.74 -13.13
CA GLY A 219 -12.66 -1.36 -11.86
C GLY A 219 -13.41 -2.66 -11.51
N THR A 220 -14.38 -3.09 -12.33
CA THR A 220 -15.20 -4.31 -12.08
C THR A 220 -14.64 -5.57 -12.73
N GLY A 221 -13.62 -5.41 -13.59
CA GLY A 221 -13.03 -6.52 -14.36
C GLY A 221 -13.73 -6.83 -15.68
N MET A 222 -14.82 -6.14 -16.02
CA MET A 222 -15.59 -6.42 -17.25
C MET A 222 -14.87 -5.96 -18.51
N CYS A 223 -14.23 -4.78 -18.50
CA CYS A 223 -13.59 -4.22 -19.69
C CYS A 223 -12.24 -4.85 -20.02
N GLY A 224 -11.57 -5.50 -19.05
CA GLY A 224 -10.25 -6.10 -19.22
C GLY A 224 -9.10 -5.11 -19.49
N GLY A 225 -9.32 -3.79 -19.35
CA GLY A 225 -8.36 -2.75 -19.65
C GLY A 225 -7.12 -2.72 -18.75
N CYS A 226 -7.23 -3.30 -17.54
CA CYS A 226 -6.13 -3.43 -16.59
C CYS A 226 -5.43 -4.80 -16.63
N ARG A 227 -5.73 -5.66 -17.61
CA ARG A 227 -5.09 -6.97 -17.73
C ARG A 227 -3.60 -6.81 -18.02
N LEU A 228 -2.79 -7.52 -17.25
CA LEU A 228 -1.35 -7.65 -17.43
C LEU A 228 -1.03 -8.99 -18.11
N THR A 229 -0.02 -9.00 -18.98
CA THR A 229 0.47 -10.19 -19.70
C THR A 229 1.96 -10.36 -19.46
#